data_d51ee5ff8d903aa30924dd30b29c7b74
#
_entry.id   d51ee5ff8d903aa30924dd30b29c7b74
#
_cell.length_a   1.000
_cell.length_b   1.000
_cell.length_c   1.000
_cell.angle_alpha   90.00
_cell.angle_beta   90.00
_cell.angle_gamma   90.00
#
_symmetry.space_group_name_H-M   'P 1'
#
loop_
_entity.id
_entity.type
_entity.pdbx_description
1 polymer ?
#
loop_
_entity_poly.entity_id
_entity_poly.type
_entity_poly.pdbx_seq_one_letter_code
_entity_poly.pdbx_strand_id
1 'polypeptide(L)'
;MEKNLLEKTTDPLPHRLASALSKVSVSLKRRLWRDAVHRRISPLQAQILAFLRQRSTHGATVSDITSMLGVTMPTASDVIAVLTRRGLLRKFRTEEDGRVFTVLLTARGRRRAEQVMGWPDFLLWAAELLPVEEQESLLRTLVKLIKSIQERGEIPVAKMCVTCTHFRPYVHDDRERPHHCALVDAPFGDRLIRIDCNEHDPAPPEQQEQQWQAFLNRTPVA
;
A
#
# COMPACT_ATOMS: atom_id res chain seq x y z
N MET A 1 -21.75 -37.87 0.78
CA MET A 1 -20.43 -37.80 0.07
C MET A 1 -19.37 -37.84 1.16
N GLU A 2 -18.62 -38.90 1.23
CA GLU A 2 -17.59 -39.06 2.27
C GLU A 2 -16.40 -38.19 1.92
N LYS A 3 -16.00 -37.28 2.84
CA LYS A 3 -14.79 -36.45 2.66
C LYS A 3 -13.58 -37.38 2.54
N ASN A 4 -12.75 -37.17 1.54
CA ASN A 4 -11.52 -37.92 1.36
C ASN A 4 -10.54 -37.66 2.53
N LEU A 5 -9.53 -38.55 2.69
CA LEU A 5 -8.58 -38.44 3.81
C LEU A 5 -7.84 -37.10 3.84
N LEU A 6 -7.51 -36.54 2.67
CA LEU A 6 -6.84 -35.22 2.55
C LEU A 6 -7.74 -34.10 3.08
N GLU A 7 -9.05 -34.13 2.81
CA GLU A 7 -9.98 -33.14 3.33
C GLU A 7 -10.15 -33.21 4.86
N LYS A 8 -10.01 -34.40 5.44
CA LYS A 8 -10.08 -34.61 6.90
C LYS A 8 -8.82 -34.15 7.63
N THR A 9 -7.66 -34.21 6.97
CA THR A 9 -6.33 -33.91 7.56
C THR A 9 -5.77 -32.55 7.18
N THR A 10 -6.38 -31.83 6.23
CA THR A 10 -5.91 -30.52 5.76
C THR A 10 -6.63 -29.40 6.49
N ASP A 11 -5.86 -28.39 6.93
CA ASP A 11 -6.41 -27.17 7.51
C ASP A 11 -7.43 -26.50 6.59
N PRO A 12 -8.47 -25.85 7.14
CA PRO A 12 -9.41 -25.06 6.36
C PRO A 12 -8.72 -24.03 5.47
N LEU A 13 -9.28 -23.77 4.28
CA LEU A 13 -8.68 -22.88 3.29
C LEU A 13 -8.29 -21.49 3.86
N PRO A 14 -9.10 -20.81 4.70
CA PRO A 14 -8.71 -19.54 5.30
C PRO A 14 -7.43 -19.63 6.15
N HIS A 15 -7.23 -20.72 6.91
CA HIS A 15 -6.02 -20.94 7.70
C HIS A 15 -4.80 -21.13 6.81
N ARG A 16 -4.94 -21.84 5.70
CA ARG A 16 -3.88 -22.05 4.73
C ARG A 16 -3.49 -20.73 4.04
N LEU A 17 -4.46 -19.89 3.70
CA LEU A 17 -4.22 -18.56 3.14
C LEU A 17 -3.48 -17.66 4.13
N ALA A 18 -3.94 -17.61 5.40
CA ALA A 18 -3.27 -16.85 6.44
C ALA A 18 -1.82 -17.33 6.66
N SER A 19 -1.60 -18.65 6.66
CA SER A 19 -0.26 -19.25 6.76
C SER A 19 0.62 -18.86 5.56
N ALA A 20 0.09 -18.86 4.35
CA ALA A 20 0.82 -18.48 3.14
C ALA A 20 1.23 -16.99 3.18
N LEU A 21 0.29 -16.09 3.53
CA LEU A 21 0.57 -14.66 3.70
C LEU A 21 1.59 -14.41 4.81
N SER A 22 1.52 -15.16 5.91
CA SER A 22 2.52 -15.10 6.98
C SER A 22 3.92 -15.48 6.49
N LYS A 23 4.06 -16.53 5.68
CA LYS A 23 5.36 -16.93 5.09
C LYS A 23 5.93 -15.84 4.18
N VAL A 24 5.11 -15.20 3.37
CA VAL A 24 5.51 -14.04 2.56
C VAL A 24 5.99 -12.90 3.43
N SER A 25 5.23 -12.56 4.49
CA SER A 25 5.59 -11.50 5.45
C SER A 25 6.92 -11.77 6.15
N VAL A 26 7.15 -13.01 6.60
CA VAL A 26 8.43 -13.41 7.23
C VAL A 26 9.59 -13.26 6.24
N SER A 27 9.41 -13.66 4.99
CA SER A 27 10.44 -13.54 3.95
C SER A 27 10.79 -12.07 3.68
N LEU A 28 9.80 -11.20 3.62
CA LEU A 28 9.98 -9.74 3.54
C LEU A 28 10.78 -9.19 4.72
N LYS A 29 10.36 -9.53 5.95
CA LYS A 29 11.06 -9.10 7.16
C LYS A 29 12.53 -9.56 7.15
N ARG A 30 12.80 -10.81 6.83
CA ARG A 30 14.18 -11.35 6.76
C ARG A 30 15.03 -10.59 5.74
N ARG A 31 14.48 -10.30 4.56
CA ARG A 31 15.19 -9.54 3.52
C ARG A 31 15.54 -8.14 4.02
N LEU A 32 14.57 -7.43 4.60
CA LEU A 32 14.76 -6.11 5.19
C LEU A 32 15.86 -6.07 6.23
N TRP A 33 15.86 -7.03 7.17
CA TRP A 33 16.88 -7.10 8.21
C TRP A 33 18.27 -7.33 7.61
N ARG A 34 18.40 -8.25 6.65
CA ARG A 34 19.67 -8.52 5.98
C ARG A 34 20.21 -7.29 5.26
N ASP A 35 19.35 -6.62 4.49
CA ASP A 35 19.74 -5.44 3.74
C ASP A 35 20.05 -4.24 4.67
N ALA A 36 19.33 -4.12 5.79
CA ALA A 36 19.57 -3.12 6.81
C ALA A 36 20.97 -3.26 7.42
N VAL A 37 21.39 -4.46 7.78
CA VAL A 37 22.74 -4.74 8.34
C VAL A 37 23.81 -4.35 7.34
N HIS A 38 23.72 -4.81 6.09
CA HIS A 38 24.70 -4.52 5.05
C HIS A 38 24.79 -3.02 4.72
N ARG A 39 23.69 -2.29 4.80
CA ARG A 39 23.61 -0.88 4.39
C ARG A 39 23.72 0.11 5.54
N ARG A 40 23.91 -0.35 6.77
CA ARG A 40 23.95 0.50 8.00
C ARG A 40 22.74 1.44 8.11
N ILE A 41 21.55 0.91 7.81
CA ILE A 41 20.28 1.60 7.91
C ILE A 41 19.27 0.68 8.56
N SER A 42 18.47 1.18 9.53
CA SER A 42 17.47 0.33 10.16
C SER A 42 16.29 0.05 9.22
N PRO A 43 15.53 -1.05 9.41
CA PRO A 43 14.35 -1.33 8.61
C PRO A 43 13.37 -0.15 8.56
N LEU A 44 13.08 0.49 9.69
CA LEU A 44 12.18 1.64 9.76
C LEU A 44 12.75 2.86 9.02
N GLN A 45 14.08 3.09 9.08
CA GLN A 45 14.73 4.13 8.29
C GLN A 45 14.56 3.86 6.78
N ALA A 46 14.72 2.61 6.35
CA ALA A 46 14.53 2.21 4.96
C ALA A 46 13.08 2.42 4.51
N GLN A 47 12.11 2.04 5.35
CA GLN A 47 10.68 2.24 5.07
C GLN A 47 10.31 3.72 4.93
N ILE A 48 10.81 4.59 5.82
CA ILE A 48 10.58 6.05 5.73
C ILE A 48 11.18 6.62 4.43
N LEU A 49 12.39 6.21 4.07
CA LEU A 49 13.02 6.67 2.82
C LEU A 49 12.24 6.20 1.59
N ALA A 50 11.79 4.94 1.56
CA ALA A 50 10.99 4.39 0.48
C ALA A 50 9.65 5.12 0.35
N PHE A 51 8.93 5.32 1.45
CA PHE A 51 7.69 6.06 1.48
C PHE A 51 7.83 7.49 0.95
N LEU A 52 8.83 8.23 1.42
CA LEU A 52 9.10 9.58 0.96
C LEU A 52 9.55 9.65 -0.51
N ARG A 53 10.13 8.58 -1.04
CA ARG A 53 10.52 8.49 -2.46
C ARG A 53 9.30 8.40 -3.38
N GLN A 54 8.27 7.67 -2.97
CA GLN A 54 7.00 7.60 -3.70
C GLN A 54 6.28 8.96 -3.75
N ARG A 55 6.48 9.80 -2.73
CA ARG A 55 5.90 11.15 -2.61
C ARG A 55 6.85 12.28 -3.05
N SER A 56 7.58 12.09 -4.11
CA SER A 56 8.80 12.75 -4.54
C SER A 56 8.81 14.31 -4.52
N THR A 57 7.68 14.98 -4.68
CA THR A 57 7.60 16.45 -4.80
C THR A 57 6.98 17.15 -3.59
N HIS A 58 6.00 16.53 -2.93
CA HIS A 58 5.22 17.17 -1.86
C HIS A 58 5.72 16.78 -0.45
N GLY A 59 6.53 15.72 -0.34
CA GLY A 59 6.95 15.19 0.95
C GLY A 59 5.79 14.56 1.73
N ALA A 60 5.97 14.43 3.05
CA ALA A 60 4.95 13.92 3.96
C ALA A 60 5.09 14.55 5.34
N THR A 61 3.98 14.70 6.05
CA THR A 61 3.99 15.06 7.46
C THR A 61 4.43 13.90 8.32
N VAL A 62 4.80 14.15 9.58
CA VAL A 62 5.09 13.07 10.53
C VAL A 62 3.86 12.20 10.76
N SER A 63 2.67 12.80 10.75
CA SER A 63 1.39 12.09 10.85
C SER A 63 1.18 11.12 9.68
N ASP A 64 1.44 11.55 8.44
CA ASP A 64 1.37 10.65 7.27
C ASP A 64 2.31 9.45 7.40
N ILE A 65 3.54 9.70 7.89
CA ILE A 65 4.54 8.64 8.09
C ILE A 65 4.08 7.66 9.17
N THR A 66 3.54 8.15 10.30
CA THR A 66 3.06 7.28 11.37
C THR A 66 1.87 6.45 10.93
N SER A 67 0.90 7.06 10.26
CA SER A 67 -0.28 6.37 9.73
C SER A 67 0.11 5.29 8.72
N MET A 68 1.02 5.61 7.79
CA MET A 68 1.42 4.65 6.75
C MET A 68 2.24 3.48 7.28
N LEU A 69 3.10 3.72 8.29
CA LEU A 69 4.02 2.69 8.79
C LEU A 69 3.53 1.99 10.04
N GLY A 70 2.38 2.38 10.61
CA GLY A 70 1.83 1.80 11.83
C GLY A 70 2.75 1.96 13.05
N VAL A 71 3.45 3.11 13.15
CA VAL A 71 4.37 3.41 14.26
C VAL A 71 3.88 4.61 15.05
N THR A 72 4.34 4.73 16.32
CA THR A 72 3.98 5.86 17.15
C THR A 72 4.68 7.16 16.70
N MET A 73 4.07 8.31 17.01
CA MET A 73 4.63 9.64 16.70
C MET A 73 6.04 9.83 17.29
N PRO A 74 6.33 9.48 18.54
CA PRO A 74 7.70 9.56 19.09
C PRO A 74 8.69 8.72 18.28
N THR A 75 8.34 7.46 17.97
CA THR A 75 9.21 6.56 17.18
C THR A 75 9.53 7.14 15.79
N ALA A 76 8.53 7.64 15.08
CA ALA A 76 8.73 8.26 13.77
C ALA A 76 9.61 9.52 13.90
N SER A 77 9.35 10.37 14.89
CA SER A 77 10.10 11.61 15.12
C SER A 77 11.57 11.36 15.39
N ASP A 78 11.90 10.36 16.21
CA ASP A 78 13.27 9.97 16.52
C ASP A 78 14.02 9.50 15.27
N VAL A 79 13.39 8.64 14.49
CA VAL A 79 13.98 8.11 13.25
C VAL A 79 14.17 9.23 12.21
N ILE A 80 13.19 10.12 12.06
CA ILE A 80 13.27 11.29 11.18
C ILE A 80 14.41 12.20 11.63
N ALA A 81 14.58 12.44 12.93
CA ALA A 81 15.67 13.24 13.47
C ALA A 81 17.04 12.60 13.15
N VAL A 82 17.18 11.29 13.27
CA VAL A 82 18.41 10.57 12.88
C VAL A 82 18.68 10.73 11.39
N LEU A 83 17.69 10.52 10.53
CA LEU A 83 17.86 10.66 9.08
C LEU A 83 18.17 12.10 8.65
N THR A 84 17.61 13.09 9.35
CA THR A 84 17.90 14.51 9.13
C THR A 84 19.35 14.84 9.51
N ARG A 85 19.83 14.39 10.69
CA ARG A 85 21.24 14.54 11.10
C ARG A 85 22.21 13.88 10.12
N ARG A 86 21.81 12.78 9.48
CA ARG A 86 22.58 12.10 8.42
C ARG A 86 22.53 12.83 7.08
N GLY A 87 21.80 13.93 6.97
CA GLY A 87 21.62 14.70 5.75
C GLY A 87 20.80 13.99 4.68
N LEU A 88 19.95 13.01 5.05
CA LEU A 88 19.09 12.26 4.14
C LEU A 88 17.70 12.90 4.00
N LEU A 89 17.23 13.56 5.06
CA LEU A 89 15.97 14.28 5.10
C LEU A 89 16.18 15.76 5.40
N ARG A 90 15.23 16.58 5.00
CA ARG A 90 15.07 17.97 5.44
C ARG A 90 13.64 18.19 5.89
N LYS A 91 13.45 19.01 6.94
CA LYS A 91 12.16 19.46 7.42
C LYS A 91 11.93 20.89 6.97
N PHE A 92 10.72 21.23 6.60
CA PHE A 92 10.31 22.62 6.39
C PHE A 92 8.89 22.80 6.95
N ARG A 93 8.55 24.02 7.28
CA ARG A 93 7.21 24.36 7.73
C ARG A 93 6.30 24.51 6.54
N THR A 94 5.07 24.03 6.65
CA THR A 94 4.05 24.25 5.63
C THR A 94 3.60 25.72 5.70
N GLU A 95 3.46 26.37 4.57
CA GLU A 95 3.06 27.78 4.50
C GLU A 95 1.64 28.01 5.07
N GLU A 96 0.76 27.00 4.93
CA GLU A 96 -0.64 27.03 5.35
C GLU A 96 -0.82 26.91 6.89
N ASP A 97 0.02 26.11 7.56
CA ASP A 97 0.02 25.97 9.02
C ASP A 97 1.45 25.82 9.54
N GLY A 98 1.97 26.91 10.12
CA GLY A 98 3.33 26.96 10.67
C GLY A 98 3.61 25.99 11.84
N ARG A 99 2.60 25.22 12.29
CA ARG A 99 2.73 24.17 13.31
C ARG A 99 3.05 22.81 12.69
N VAL A 100 2.75 22.62 11.40
CA VAL A 100 2.95 21.35 10.70
C VAL A 100 4.30 21.34 9.98
N PHE A 101 5.09 20.32 10.23
CA PHE A 101 6.35 20.09 9.53
C PHE A 101 6.18 19.02 8.46
N THR A 102 6.56 19.38 7.25
CA THR A 102 6.70 18.43 6.14
C THR A 102 8.14 17.97 6.02
N VAL A 103 8.31 16.68 5.74
CA VAL A 103 9.59 16.01 5.60
C VAL A 103 9.82 15.65 4.14
N LEU A 104 10.99 16.01 3.61
CA LEU A 104 11.40 15.71 2.23
C LEU A 104 12.73 14.99 2.19
N LEU A 105 12.93 14.20 1.14
CA LEU A 105 14.25 13.67 0.80
C LEU A 105 15.18 14.78 0.29
N THR A 106 16.41 14.80 0.78
CA THR A 106 17.49 15.53 0.12
C THR A 106 17.95 14.80 -1.16
N ALA A 107 18.81 15.41 -1.98
CA ALA A 107 19.43 14.71 -3.11
C ALA A 107 20.17 13.43 -2.67
N ARG A 108 20.88 13.50 -1.53
CA ARG A 108 21.53 12.34 -0.91
C ARG A 108 20.50 11.31 -0.40
N GLY A 109 19.39 11.78 0.18
CA GLY A 109 18.28 10.94 0.62
C GLY A 109 17.63 10.20 -0.54
N ARG A 110 17.41 10.86 -1.68
CA ARG A 110 16.87 10.21 -2.89
C ARG A 110 17.75 9.07 -3.38
N ARG A 111 19.04 9.32 -3.55
CA ARG A 111 20.01 8.25 -3.91
C ARG A 111 20.02 7.11 -2.90
N ARG A 112 19.90 7.44 -1.61
CA ARG A 112 19.83 6.43 -0.55
C ARG A 112 18.54 5.65 -0.58
N ALA A 113 17.40 6.29 -0.83
CA ALA A 113 16.13 5.65 -1.02
C ALA A 113 16.16 4.66 -2.19
N GLU A 114 16.71 5.04 -3.34
CA GLU A 114 16.89 4.15 -4.50
C GLU A 114 17.71 2.89 -4.15
N GLN A 115 18.77 3.04 -3.35
CA GLN A 115 19.57 1.88 -2.90
C GLN A 115 18.80 0.93 -1.95
N VAL A 116 17.83 1.43 -1.18
CA VAL A 116 17.03 0.63 -0.24
C VAL A 116 15.69 0.20 -0.81
N MET A 117 15.25 0.78 -1.91
CA MET A 117 14.01 0.40 -2.62
C MET A 117 14.10 -0.94 -3.35
N GLY A 118 15.27 -1.55 -3.50
CA GLY A 118 15.41 -2.95 -3.93
C GLY A 118 14.74 -3.97 -2.98
N TRP A 119 13.91 -3.48 -2.12
CA TRP A 119 13.23 -4.23 -1.08
C TRP A 119 12.16 -5.21 -1.58
N PRO A 120 11.39 -5.00 -2.64
CA PRO A 120 10.51 -6.02 -3.14
C PRO A 120 11.02 -6.74 -4.39
N ASP A 121 12.30 -6.58 -4.79
CA ASP A 121 12.81 -7.18 -6.03
C ASP A 121 12.46 -8.67 -6.14
N PHE A 122 12.57 -9.44 -5.05
CA PHE A 122 12.21 -10.84 -5.07
C PHE A 122 10.69 -11.08 -5.14
N LEU A 123 9.86 -10.18 -4.56
CA LEU A 123 8.40 -10.26 -4.69
C LEU A 123 7.94 -9.79 -6.05
N LEU A 124 8.54 -8.72 -6.56
CA LEU A 124 8.29 -8.25 -7.92
C LEU A 124 8.62 -9.36 -8.92
N TRP A 125 9.82 -9.92 -8.83
CA TRP A 125 10.22 -11.06 -9.64
C TRP A 125 9.24 -12.25 -9.52
N ALA A 126 8.83 -12.60 -8.30
CA ALA A 126 7.89 -13.70 -8.09
C ALA A 126 6.49 -13.39 -8.66
N ALA A 127 6.04 -12.13 -8.57
CA ALA A 127 4.77 -11.70 -9.16
C ALA A 127 4.82 -11.68 -10.69
N GLU A 128 5.96 -11.28 -11.29
CA GLU A 128 6.17 -11.27 -12.74
C GLU A 128 6.15 -12.69 -13.37
N LEU A 129 6.41 -13.73 -12.57
CA LEU A 129 6.29 -15.13 -13.02
C LEU A 129 4.84 -15.60 -13.16
N LEU A 130 3.88 -14.90 -12.57
CA LEU A 130 2.47 -15.24 -12.70
C LEU A 130 1.91 -14.73 -14.04
N PRO A 131 0.99 -15.46 -14.68
CA PRO A 131 0.21 -14.94 -15.78
C PRO A 131 -0.51 -13.64 -15.39
N VAL A 132 -0.74 -12.75 -16.35
CA VAL A 132 -1.34 -11.42 -16.08
C VAL A 132 -2.71 -11.55 -15.41
N GLU A 133 -3.51 -12.54 -15.80
CA GLU A 133 -4.84 -12.82 -15.26
C GLU A 133 -4.76 -13.22 -13.77
N GLU A 134 -3.72 -13.97 -13.39
CA GLU A 134 -3.48 -14.32 -11.98
C GLU A 134 -3.00 -13.12 -11.17
N GLN A 135 -2.15 -12.26 -11.77
CA GLN A 135 -1.73 -11.01 -11.13
C GLN A 135 -2.92 -10.09 -10.85
N GLU A 136 -3.82 -9.91 -11.82
CA GLU A 136 -5.04 -9.10 -11.67
C GLU A 136 -5.98 -9.68 -10.60
N SER A 137 -6.20 -10.99 -10.64
CA SER A 137 -7.02 -11.72 -9.66
C SER A 137 -6.45 -11.61 -8.25
N LEU A 138 -5.14 -11.74 -8.11
CA LEU A 138 -4.43 -11.59 -6.84
C LEU A 138 -4.54 -10.15 -6.32
N LEU A 139 -4.31 -9.14 -7.16
CA LEU A 139 -4.43 -7.72 -6.78
C LEU A 139 -5.84 -7.43 -6.28
N ARG A 140 -6.87 -7.84 -7.03
CA ARG A 140 -8.26 -7.67 -6.63
C ARG A 140 -8.56 -8.34 -5.28
N THR A 141 -8.04 -9.55 -5.06
CA THR A 141 -8.23 -10.29 -3.80
C THR A 141 -7.53 -9.60 -2.63
N LEU A 142 -6.32 -9.09 -2.85
CA LEU A 142 -5.57 -8.32 -1.86
C LEU A 142 -6.29 -7.00 -1.49
N VAL A 143 -6.87 -6.30 -2.45
CA VAL A 143 -7.71 -5.10 -2.18
C VAL A 143 -8.85 -5.44 -1.22
N LYS A 144 -9.54 -6.57 -1.43
CA LYS A 144 -10.62 -7.04 -0.54
C LYS A 144 -10.11 -7.36 0.87
N LEU A 145 -8.98 -8.08 0.97
CA LEU A 145 -8.37 -8.41 2.26
C LEU A 145 -7.91 -7.15 3.01
N ILE A 146 -7.23 -6.23 2.33
CA ILE A 146 -6.75 -4.98 2.92
C ILE A 146 -7.93 -4.16 3.46
N LYS A 147 -9.01 -4.00 2.67
CA LYS A 147 -10.19 -3.27 3.12
C LYS A 147 -10.81 -3.91 4.38
N SER A 148 -11.00 -5.23 4.39
CA SER A 148 -11.55 -5.94 5.55
C SER A 148 -10.68 -5.82 6.81
N ILE A 149 -9.36 -5.83 6.67
CA ILE A 149 -8.42 -5.66 7.78
C ILE A 149 -8.44 -4.21 8.29
N GLN A 150 -8.58 -3.23 7.39
CA GLN A 150 -8.73 -1.82 7.75
C GLN A 150 -10.02 -1.53 8.51
N GLU A 151 -11.15 -2.11 8.10
CA GLU A 151 -12.44 -1.97 8.78
C GLU A 151 -12.41 -2.48 10.23
N ARG A 152 -11.50 -3.41 10.53
CA ARG A 152 -11.22 -3.88 11.89
C ARG A 152 -10.23 -3.01 12.66
N GLY A 153 -9.66 -2.00 12.03
CA GLY A 153 -8.66 -1.13 12.65
C GLY A 153 -7.28 -1.77 12.84
N GLU A 154 -7.03 -2.94 12.23
CA GLU A 154 -5.77 -3.68 12.38
C GLU A 154 -4.61 -3.08 11.57
N ILE A 155 -4.91 -2.32 10.54
CA ILE A 155 -3.93 -1.58 9.74
C ILE A 155 -4.43 -0.16 9.43
N PRO A 156 -3.51 0.80 9.18
CA PRO A 156 -3.87 2.14 8.76
C PRO A 156 -4.69 2.15 7.46
N VAL A 157 -5.49 3.19 7.27
CA VAL A 157 -6.29 3.35 6.06
C VAL A 157 -5.39 3.54 4.85
N ALA A 158 -5.42 2.59 3.92
CA ALA A 158 -4.74 2.71 2.63
C ALA A 158 -5.56 3.58 1.67
N LYS A 159 -4.87 4.36 0.86
CA LYS A 159 -5.45 5.28 -0.12
C LYS A 159 -5.84 4.52 -1.41
N MET A 160 -6.81 3.60 -1.28
CA MET A 160 -7.23 2.72 -2.37
C MET A 160 -8.29 3.36 -3.26
N CYS A 161 -8.31 2.98 -4.55
CA CYS A 161 -9.38 3.41 -5.46
C CYS A 161 -10.77 3.10 -4.88
N VAL A 162 -10.97 1.93 -4.31
CA VAL A 162 -12.27 1.46 -3.79
C VAL A 162 -12.84 2.28 -2.61
N THR A 163 -12.05 3.20 -2.05
CA THR A 163 -12.47 4.14 -1.00
C THR A 163 -12.40 5.60 -1.44
N CYS A 164 -12.15 5.85 -2.74
CA CYS A 164 -11.93 7.18 -3.29
C CYS A 164 -13.19 7.77 -3.91
N THR A 165 -13.46 9.06 -3.67
CA THR A 165 -14.62 9.76 -4.25
C THR A 165 -14.63 9.79 -5.78
N HIS A 166 -13.46 9.63 -6.42
CA HIS A 166 -13.32 9.65 -7.87
C HIS A 166 -13.50 8.27 -8.53
N PHE A 167 -13.65 7.22 -7.77
CA PHE A 167 -13.79 5.87 -8.31
C PHE A 167 -15.22 5.58 -8.76
N ARG A 168 -15.38 5.09 -9.97
CA ARG A 168 -16.65 4.64 -10.54
C ARG A 168 -16.48 3.23 -11.07
N PRO A 169 -16.80 2.20 -10.26
CA PRO A 169 -16.68 0.81 -10.69
C PRO A 169 -17.73 0.43 -11.73
N TYR A 170 -17.30 -0.32 -12.75
CA TYR A 170 -18.13 -0.99 -13.74
C TYR A 170 -19.10 -0.07 -14.53
N VAL A 171 -18.73 1.19 -14.74
CA VAL A 171 -19.57 2.14 -15.51
C VAL A 171 -19.35 2.04 -17.02
N HIS A 172 -18.37 1.27 -17.47
CA HIS A 172 -18.10 1.02 -18.88
C HIS A 172 -18.38 -0.44 -19.25
N ASP A 173 -18.92 -0.68 -20.44
CA ASP A 173 -19.16 -2.03 -20.99
C ASP A 173 -17.88 -2.72 -21.47
N ASP A 174 -16.75 -2.00 -21.47
CA ASP A 174 -15.43 -2.53 -21.81
C ASP A 174 -14.94 -3.47 -20.70
N ARG A 175 -14.83 -4.75 -21.00
CA ARG A 175 -14.39 -5.78 -20.03
C ARG A 175 -12.95 -5.58 -19.54
N GLU A 176 -12.08 -4.96 -20.33
CA GLU A 176 -10.70 -4.68 -19.96
C GLU A 176 -10.58 -3.39 -19.16
N ARG A 177 -11.51 -2.44 -19.34
CA ARG A 177 -11.49 -1.13 -18.69
C ARG A 177 -12.86 -0.75 -18.12
N PRO A 178 -13.45 -1.58 -17.25
CA PRO A 178 -14.81 -1.38 -16.77
C PRO A 178 -14.96 -0.22 -15.80
N HIS A 179 -13.87 0.20 -15.15
CA HIS A 179 -13.87 1.28 -14.15
C HIS A 179 -13.56 2.62 -14.77
N HIS A 180 -13.90 3.69 -14.04
CA HIS A 180 -13.56 5.07 -14.44
C HIS A 180 -12.99 5.83 -13.23
N CYS A 181 -11.95 6.62 -13.48
CA CYS A 181 -11.42 7.59 -12.53
C CYS A 181 -11.87 9.00 -12.92
N ALA A 182 -12.80 9.59 -12.16
CA ALA A 182 -13.33 10.92 -12.44
C ALA A 182 -12.32 12.05 -12.26
N LEU A 183 -11.20 11.82 -11.54
CA LEU A 183 -10.15 12.82 -11.37
C LEU A 183 -9.36 13.06 -12.67
N VAL A 184 -9.01 11.97 -13.35
CA VAL A 184 -8.21 12.01 -14.58
C VAL A 184 -9.09 11.79 -15.84
N ASP A 185 -10.38 11.63 -15.63
CA ASP A 185 -11.40 11.40 -16.68
C ASP A 185 -11.01 10.27 -17.63
N ALA A 186 -10.68 9.08 -17.07
CA ALA A 186 -10.18 7.97 -17.88
C ALA A 186 -10.72 6.61 -17.43
N PRO A 187 -11.07 5.70 -18.38
CA PRO A 187 -11.41 4.32 -18.11
C PRO A 187 -10.17 3.49 -17.75
N PHE A 188 -10.33 2.51 -16.86
CA PHE A 188 -9.25 1.59 -16.46
C PHE A 188 -9.76 0.24 -15.99
N GLY A 189 -8.88 -0.76 -15.98
CA GLY A 189 -9.15 -2.12 -15.54
C GLY A 189 -8.60 -2.45 -14.14
N ASP A 190 -8.92 -3.65 -13.67
CA ASP A 190 -8.49 -4.17 -12.35
C ASP A 190 -6.98 -4.05 -12.13
N ARG A 191 -6.16 -4.24 -13.18
CA ARG A 191 -4.68 -4.11 -13.13
C ARG A 191 -4.18 -2.72 -12.77
N LEU A 192 -5.00 -1.69 -12.94
CA LEU A 192 -4.64 -0.30 -12.64
C LEU A 192 -5.25 0.22 -11.32
N ILE A 193 -5.93 -0.64 -10.57
CA ILE A 193 -6.42 -0.30 -9.23
C ILE A 193 -5.23 0.04 -8.34
N ARG A 194 -5.26 1.24 -7.78
CA ARG A 194 -4.23 1.72 -6.85
C ARG A 194 -4.58 1.34 -5.42
N ILE A 195 -3.57 0.88 -4.69
CA ILE A 195 -3.64 0.59 -3.25
C ILE A 195 -3.01 1.69 -2.39
N ASP A 196 -2.30 2.63 -3.04
CA ASP A 196 -1.73 3.84 -2.41
C ASP A 196 -1.69 4.97 -3.47
N CYS A 197 -2.80 5.66 -3.64
CA CYS A 197 -2.93 6.76 -4.60
C CYS A 197 -2.60 8.10 -3.92
N ASN A 198 -1.68 8.89 -4.49
CA ASN A 198 -1.35 10.22 -3.95
C ASN A 198 -2.52 11.20 -4.04
N GLU A 199 -3.36 11.04 -5.05
CA GLU A 199 -4.53 11.88 -5.34
C GLU A 199 -5.82 11.31 -4.73
N HIS A 200 -5.68 10.43 -3.72
CA HIS A 200 -6.84 9.83 -3.06
C HIS A 200 -7.59 10.88 -2.24
N ASP A 201 -8.87 11.02 -2.56
CA ASP A 201 -9.82 11.82 -1.80
C ASP A 201 -10.88 10.87 -1.23
N PRO A 202 -11.02 10.77 0.12
CA PRO A 202 -11.93 9.82 0.74
C PRO A 202 -13.38 10.09 0.34
N ALA A 203 -14.06 9.10 -0.19
CA ALA A 203 -15.49 9.20 -0.45
C ALA A 203 -16.30 9.23 0.86
N PRO A 204 -17.47 9.90 0.90
CA PRO A 204 -18.41 9.79 2.00
C PRO A 204 -18.80 8.33 2.27
N PRO A 205 -19.14 7.94 3.52
CA PRO A 205 -19.39 6.55 3.89
C PRO A 205 -20.44 5.85 3.01
N GLU A 206 -21.54 6.52 2.67
CA GLU A 206 -22.58 5.97 1.79
C GLU A 206 -22.06 5.67 0.37
N GLN A 207 -21.27 6.58 -0.20
CA GLN A 207 -20.65 6.40 -1.50
C GLN A 207 -19.61 5.27 -1.47
N GLN A 208 -18.82 5.18 -0.38
CA GLN A 208 -17.86 4.08 -0.22
C GLN A 208 -18.56 2.71 -0.21
N GLU A 209 -19.68 2.59 0.50
CA GLU A 209 -20.43 1.34 0.56
C GLU A 209 -21.01 0.98 -0.81
N GLN A 210 -21.64 1.92 -1.51
CA GLN A 210 -22.17 1.69 -2.86
C GLN A 210 -21.08 1.25 -3.83
N GLN A 211 -19.95 1.97 -3.87
CA GLN A 211 -18.80 1.63 -4.70
C GLN A 211 -18.23 0.27 -4.34
N TRP A 212 -18.16 -0.04 -3.05
CA TRP A 212 -17.67 -1.33 -2.58
C TRP A 212 -18.56 -2.48 -3.00
N GLN A 213 -19.86 -2.36 -2.83
CA GLN A 213 -20.82 -3.38 -3.27
C GLN A 213 -20.79 -3.56 -4.79
N ALA A 214 -20.71 -2.48 -5.54
CA ALA A 214 -20.56 -2.53 -6.98
C ALA A 214 -19.25 -3.24 -7.38
N PHE A 215 -18.15 -2.95 -6.70
CA PHE A 215 -16.86 -3.61 -6.93
C PHE A 215 -16.89 -5.10 -6.59
N LEU A 216 -17.56 -5.50 -5.50
CA LEU A 216 -17.72 -6.91 -5.12
C LEU A 216 -18.55 -7.68 -6.15
N ASN A 217 -19.68 -7.14 -6.54
CA ASN A 217 -20.68 -7.77 -7.38
C ASN A 217 -20.39 -7.65 -8.88
N ARG A 218 -19.38 -6.86 -9.28
CA ARG A 218 -19.04 -6.54 -10.67
C ARG A 218 -20.22 -5.89 -11.41
N THR A 219 -20.91 -4.98 -10.74
CA THR A 219 -22.05 -4.24 -11.27
C THR A 219 -21.75 -2.73 -11.25
N PRO A 220 -22.34 -1.94 -12.15
CA PRO A 220 -22.26 -0.48 -12.07
C PRO A 220 -22.82 0.06 -10.75
N VAL A 221 -22.32 1.21 -10.33
CA VAL A 221 -22.95 2.01 -9.27
C VAL A 221 -24.21 2.65 -9.89
N ALA A 222 -25.34 2.47 -9.22
CA ALA A 222 -26.60 3.08 -9.64
C ALA A 222 -26.59 4.60 -9.44
#